data_5e070faface17476c7cdf14d74d97996
#
_entry.id   5e070faface17476c7cdf14d74d97996
#
_cell.length_a   1.000
_cell.length_b   1.000
_cell.length_c   1.000
_cell.angle_alpha   90.00
_cell.angle_beta   90.00
_cell.angle_gamma   90.00
#
_symmetry.space_group_name_H-M   'P 1'
#
loop_
_entity.id
_entity.type
_entity.pdbx_description
1 polymer ?
#
loop_
_entity_poly.entity_id
_entity_poly.type
_entity_poly.pdbx_seq_one_letter_code
_entity_poly.pdbx_strand_id
1 'polypeptide(L)'
;MSKPIIFSIDDDPQVLRAIGRDLRNRYRKEYRIMSANSPAEAMEALPELKKKGETIALFISDQRMPDLNGVEFLEKAKQEFPEAKRILLTAYA
;
A
#
# COMPACT_ATOMS: atom_id res chain seq x y z
N MET A 1 12.60 9.48 14.56
CA MET A 1 11.35 8.77 14.26
C MET A 1 11.17 8.64 12.77
N SER A 2 10.69 7.50 12.34
CA SER A 2 10.46 7.27 10.91
C SER A 2 9.24 8.03 10.44
N LYS A 3 9.29 8.49 9.19
CA LYS A 3 8.12 9.09 8.56
C LYS A 3 7.03 8.04 8.38
N PRO A 4 5.77 8.44 8.39
CA PRO A 4 4.70 7.51 8.05
C PRO A 4 4.84 7.03 6.61
N ILE A 5 4.26 5.89 6.34
CA ILE A 5 4.38 5.20 5.05
C ILE A 5 3.12 5.37 4.23
N ILE A 6 3.28 5.64 2.93
CA ILE A 6 2.23 5.45 1.94
C ILE A 6 2.57 4.15 1.22
N PHE A 7 1.67 3.17 1.34
CA PHE A 7 1.90 1.81 0.84
C PHE A 7 0.97 1.54 -0.34
N SER A 8 1.54 1.29 -1.51
CA SER A 8 0.75 1.00 -2.70
C SER A 8 0.93 -0.45 -3.14
N ILE A 9 -0.14 -1.02 -3.68
CA ILE A 9 -0.13 -2.40 -4.13
C ILE A 9 -0.87 -2.52 -5.47
N ASP A 10 -0.22 -3.16 -6.43
CA ASP A 10 -0.75 -3.36 -7.77
C ASP A 10 0.05 -4.50 -8.40
N ASP A 11 -0.64 -5.41 -9.09
CA ASP A 11 0.04 -6.53 -9.75
C ASP A 11 0.71 -6.13 -11.07
N ASP A 12 0.43 -4.92 -11.57
CA ASP A 12 1.09 -4.40 -12.76
C ASP A 12 2.32 -3.59 -12.34
N PRO A 13 3.54 -4.09 -12.59
CA PRO A 13 4.73 -3.39 -12.15
C PRO A 13 4.93 -2.02 -12.79
N GLN A 14 4.40 -1.79 -14.01
CA GLN A 14 4.52 -0.48 -14.64
C GLN A 14 3.65 0.55 -13.94
N VAL A 15 2.41 0.17 -13.61
CA VAL A 15 1.51 1.04 -12.84
C VAL A 15 2.12 1.34 -11.48
N LEU A 16 2.63 0.32 -10.82
CA LEU A 16 3.22 0.45 -9.51
C LEU A 16 4.40 1.42 -9.51
N ARG A 17 5.27 1.33 -10.51
CA ARG A 17 6.40 2.25 -10.64
C ARG A 17 5.94 3.68 -10.89
N ALA A 18 4.93 3.87 -11.72
CA ALA A 18 4.42 5.20 -12.03
C ALA A 18 3.81 5.86 -10.79
N ILE A 19 2.99 5.11 -10.05
CA ILE A 19 2.40 5.62 -8.81
C ILE A 19 3.50 5.95 -7.80
N GLY A 20 4.46 5.05 -7.63
CA GLY A 20 5.56 5.27 -6.68
C GLY A 20 6.38 6.51 -7.03
N ARG A 21 6.68 6.70 -8.31
CA ARG A 21 7.41 7.88 -8.75
C ARG A 21 6.64 9.17 -8.44
N ASP A 22 5.35 9.18 -8.77
CA ASP A 22 4.54 10.37 -8.55
C ASP A 22 4.40 10.68 -7.06
N LEU A 23 4.20 9.65 -6.24
CA LEU A 23 4.10 9.83 -4.80
C LEU A 23 5.41 10.35 -4.22
N ARG A 24 6.54 9.79 -4.63
CA ARG A 24 7.84 10.26 -4.16
C ARG A 24 8.09 11.71 -4.54
N ASN A 25 7.73 12.07 -5.76
CA ASN A 25 7.92 13.44 -6.22
C ASN A 25 7.15 14.45 -5.38
N ARG A 26 5.96 14.09 -4.89
CA ARG A 26 5.13 15.01 -4.12
C ARG A 26 5.31 14.91 -2.62
N TYR A 27 5.57 13.70 -2.10
CA TYR A 27 5.40 13.44 -0.66
C TYR A 27 6.63 12.92 0.05
N ARG A 28 7.76 12.71 -0.65
CA ARG A 28 8.93 12.07 -0.03
C ARG A 28 9.48 12.82 1.18
N LYS A 29 9.20 14.10 1.31
CA LYS A 29 9.68 14.86 2.46
C LYS A 29 8.94 14.49 3.74
N GLU A 30 7.65 14.14 3.61
CA GLU A 30 6.80 13.86 4.75
C GLU A 30 6.50 12.38 4.92
N TYR A 31 6.63 11.60 3.85
CA TYR A 31 6.25 10.18 3.85
C TYR A 31 7.31 9.34 3.20
N ARG A 32 7.43 8.09 3.68
CA ARG A 32 8.16 7.07 2.96
C ARG A 32 7.18 6.38 1.99
N ILE A 33 7.65 6.07 0.82
CA ILE A 33 6.82 5.43 -0.20
C ILE A 33 7.27 3.99 -0.33
N MET A 34 6.36 3.05 -0.08
CA MET A 34 6.62 1.63 -0.22
C MET A 34 5.60 1.02 -1.15
N SER A 35 5.94 -0.11 -1.73
CA SER A 35 5.05 -0.78 -2.65
C SER A 35 5.27 -2.29 -2.63
N ALA A 36 4.23 -3.02 -3.05
CA ALA A 36 4.29 -4.45 -3.26
C ALA A 36 3.59 -4.77 -4.58
N ASN A 37 4.08 -5.77 -5.30
CA ASN A 37 3.51 -6.11 -6.60
C ASN A 37 2.54 -7.30 -6.53
N SER A 38 2.22 -7.75 -5.33
CA SER A 38 1.22 -8.79 -5.14
C SER A 38 0.64 -8.71 -3.74
N PRO A 39 -0.58 -9.22 -3.54
CA PRO A 39 -1.15 -9.31 -2.20
C PRO A 39 -0.29 -10.15 -1.25
N ALA A 40 0.29 -11.23 -1.74
CA ALA A 40 1.14 -12.09 -0.92
C ALA A 40 2.35 -11.33 -0.39
N GLU A 41 3.02 -10.58 -1.26
CA GLU A 41 4.17 -9.78 -0.86
C GLU A 41 3.77 -8.73 0.18
N ALA A 42 2.63 -8.07 -0.04
CA ALA A 42 2.13 -7.08 0.89
C ALA A 42 1.80 -7.71 2.25
N MET A 43 1.14 -8.85 2.25
CA MET A 43 0.76 -9.52 3.50
C MET A 43 1.96 -10.00 4.29
N GLU A 44 3.07 -10.28 3.64
CA GLU A 44 4.31 -10.60 4.33
C GLU A 44 4.96 -9.35 4.93
N ALA A 45 4.84 -8.23 4.25
CA ALA A 45 5.46 -6.98 4.71
C ALA A 45 4.76 -6.37 5.92
N LEU A 46 3.44 -6.47 5.98
CA LEU A 46 2.66 -5.78 7.03
C LEU A 46 3.04 -6.20 8.44
N PRO A 47 3.13 -7.50 8.78
CA PRO A 47 3.53 -7.89 10.14
C PRO A 47 4.92 -7.37 10.50
N GLU A 48 5.85 -7.35 9.57
CA GLU A 48 7.19 -6.86 9.82
C GLU A 48 7.19 -5.36 10.12
N LEU A 49 6.42 -4.60 9.36
CA LEU A 49 6.30 -3.16 9.59
C LEU A 49 5.65 -2.88 10.95
N LYS A 50 4.62 -3.63 11.29
CA LYS A 50 3.97 -3.49 12.58
C LYS A 50 4.91 -3.81 13.73
N LYS A 51 5.68 -4.87 13.59
CA LYS A 51 6.65 -5.28 14.60
C LYS A 51 7.71 -4.21 14.83
N LYS A 52 8.10 -3.50 13.77
CA LYS A 52 9.08 -2.42 13.87
C LYS A 52 8.48 -1.12 14.39
N GLY A 53 7.19 -1.09 14.67
CA GLY A 53 6.52 0.12 15.15
C GLY A 53 6.32 1.18 14.08
N GLU A 54 6.32 0.79 12.80
CA GLU A 54 6.10 1.73 11.72
C GLU A 54 4.63 2.15 11.66
N THR A 55 4.40 3.35 11.15
CA THR A 55 3.06 3.88 10.93
C THR A 55 2.76 3.90 9.44
N ILE A 56 1.59 3.39 9.08
CA ILE A 56 1.11 3.49 7.70
C ILE A 56 0.00 4.51 7.67
N ALA A 57 0.21 5.58 6.89
CA ALA A 57 -0.77 6.65 6.77
C ALA A 57 -1.85 6.31 5.75
N LEU A 58 -1.48 5.62 4.68
CA LEU A 58 -2.37 5.38 3.56
C LEU A 58 -2.00 4.09 2.85
N PHE A 59 -3.03 3.29 2.54
CA PHE A 59 -2.93 2.18 1.60
C PHE A 59 -3.62 2.55 0.30
N ILE A 60 -2.95 2.29 -0.82
CA ILE A 60 -3.53 2.44 -2.15
C ILE A 60 -3.48 1.08 -2.83
N SER A 61 -4.64 0.53 -3.18
CA SER A 61 -4.70 -0.81 -3.77
C SER A 61 -5.48 -0.81 -5.06
N ASP A 62 -4.96 -1.51 -6.07
CA ASP A 62 -5.72 -1.87 -7.24
C ASP A 62 -6.77 -2.90 -6.85
N GLN A 63 -7.91 -2.91 -7.56
CA GLN A 63 -8.98 -3.87 -7.27
C GLN A 63 -8.73 -5.23 -7.91
N ARG A 64 -8.18 -5.24 -9.11
CA ARG A 64 -8.01 -6.49 -9.86
C ARG A 64 -6.62 -7.06 -9.64
N MET A 65 -6.53 -7.99 -8.70
CA MET A 65 -5.29 -8.70 -8.43
C MET A 65 -5.60 -10.19 -8.31
N PRO A 66 -4.66 -11.07 -8.73
CA PRO A 66 -4.87 -12.50 -8.56
C PRO A 66 -4.97 -12.86 -7.08
N ASP A 67 -5.72 -13.89 -6.78
CA ASP A 67 -5.86 -14.51 -5.46
C ASP A 67 -6.59 -13.67 -4.43
N LEU A 68 -6.34 -12.37 -4.35
CA LEU A 68 -6.96 -11.50 -3.36
C LEU A 68 -7.20 -10.15 -4.01
N ASN A 69 -8.46 -9.74 -4.09
CA ASN A 69 -8.77 -8.44 -4.69
C ASN A 69 -8.48 -7.30 -3.73
N GLY A 70 -8.56 -6.06 -4.25
CA GLY A 70 -8.21 -4.87 -3.46
C GLY A 70 -9.06 -4.68 -2.22
N VAL A 71 -10.37 -4.92 -2.33
CA VAL A 71 -11.26 -4.79 -1.17
C VAL A 71 -10.85 -5.79 -0.09
N GLU A 72 -10.60 -7.03 -0.46
CA GLU A 72 -10.17 -8.06 0.50
C GLU A 72 -8.83 -7.73 1.12
N PHE A 73 -7.88 -7.24 0.31
CA PHE A 73 -6.58 -6.81 0.84
C PHE A 73 -6.75 -5.69 1.85
N LEU A 74 -7.53 -4.66 1.49
CA LEU A 74 -7.70 -3.50 2.37
C LEU A 74 -8.39 -3.87 3.68
N GLU A 75 -9.29 -4.84 3.67
CA GLU A 75 -9.89 -5.34 4.90
C GLU A 75 -8.87 -6.01 5.80
N LYS A 76 -7.97 -6.80 5.22
CA LYS A 76 -6.91 -7.43 6.00
C LYS A 76 -5.90 -6.41 6.50
N ALA A 77 -5.57 -5.43 5.68
CA ALA A 77 -4.65 -4.36 6.07
C ALA A 77 -5.22 -3.53 7.22
N LYS A 78 -6.53 -3.30 7.22
CA LYS A 78 -7.21 -2.60 8.30
C LYS A 78 -7.03 -3.27 9.65
N GLN A 79 -7.02 -4.60 9.67
CA GLN A 79 -6.82 -5.35 10.92
C GLN A 79 -5.43 -5.10 11.52
N GLU A 80 -4.42 -4.93 10.67
CA GLU A 80 -3.05 -4.69 11.12
C GLU A 80 -2.79 -3.21 11.41
N PHE A 81 -3.38 -2.32 10.60
CA PHE A 81 -3.17 -0.88 10.70
C PHE A 81 -4.52 -0.16 10.65
N PRO A 82 -5.31 -0.22 11.74
CA PRO A 82 -6.67 0.30 11.70
C PRO A 82 -6.76 1.81 11.50
N GLU A 83 -5.70 2.54 11.79
CA GLU A 83 -5.69 3.99 11.64
C GLU A 83 -5.28 4.46 10.25
N ALA A 84 -4.77 3.56 9.42
CA ALA A 84 -4.39 3.93 8.05
C ALA A 84 -5.63 4.19 7.21
N LYS A 85 -5.56 5.24 6.39
CA LYS A 85 -6.59 5.48 5.39
C LYS A 85 -6.40 4.51 4.23
N ARG A 86 -7.48 4.28 3.48
CA ARG A 86 -7.48 3.28 2.41
C ARG A 86 -8.11 3.86 1.16
N ILE A 87 -7.47 3.66 0.03
CA ILE A 87 -7.98 4.06 -1.28
C ILE A 87 -7.96 2.87 -2.20
N LEU A 88 -9.08 2.61 -2.86
CA LEU A 88 -9.17 1.58 -3.87
C LEU A 88 -9.13 2.23 -5.25
N LEU A 89 -8.20 1.80 -6.08
CA LEU A 89 -8.14 2.25 -7.46
C LEU A 89 -8.85 1.22 -8.33
N THR A 90 -9.79 1.68 -9.14
CA THR A 90 -10.49 0.80 -10.05
C THR A 90 -10.19 1.23 -11.48
N ALA A 91 -9.95 0.25 -12.36
CA ALA A 91 -9.68 0.54 -13.76
C ALA A 91 -10.92 1.06 -14.48
N TYR A 92 -12.08 0.78 -13.93
CA TYR A 92 -13.35 1.23 -14.49
C TYR A 92 -14.17 1.90 -13.42
N ALA A 93 -14.60 3.05 -13.75
CA ALA A 93 -15.55 3.75 -12.91
C ALA A 93 -16.94 3.15 -13.12
#